data_afe1a622c898d8f112d1536b34540d17
#
_entry.id   afe1a622c898d8f112d1536b34540d17
#
_cell.length_a   1.000
_cell.length_b   1.000
_cell.length_c   1.000
_cell.angle_alpha   90.00
_cell.angle_beta   90.00
_cell.angle_gamma   90.00
#
_symmetry.space_group_name_H-M   'P 1'
#
loop_
_entity.id
_entity.type
_entity.pdbx_description
1 polymer ?
#
loop_
_entity_poly.entity_id
_entity_poly.type
_entity_poly.pdbx_seq_one_letter_code
_entity_poly.pdbx_strand_id
1 'polypeptide(L)'
;MLKILIAEDDAELRQLFSRVLMQNGYTVKGVSNGREALEVMDGEFFDLIISDIMMPVMDGYEFIRLLRDLGNSTPVLIITAKGEFDDMRQGFISGSDD
;
A
#
# COMPACT_ATOMS: atom_id res chain seq x y z
N MET A 1 11.01 -8.79 13.23
CA MET A 1 11.26 -8.26 11.88
C MET A 1 9.97 -7.68 11.35
N LEU A 2 10.03 -6.47 10.82
CA LEU A 2 8.83 -5.81 10.30
C LEU A 2 8.39 -6.43 8.99
N LYS A 3 7.09 -6.56 8.82
CA LYS A 3 6.47 -7.15 7.66
C LYS A 3 5.67 -6.08 6.92
N ILE A 4 5.98 -5.88 5.65
CA ILE A 4 5.45 -4.78 4.86
C ILE A 4 4.70 -5.32 3.65
N LEU A 5 3.50 -4.79 3.43
CA LEU A 5 2.71 -5.07 2.24
C LEU A 5 2.88 -3.91 1.25
N ILE A 6 3.20 -4.22 0.00
CA ILE A 6 3.30 -3.21 -1.04
C ILE A 6 2.18 -3.45 -2.05
N ALA A 7 1.34 -2.44 -2.28
CA ALA A 7 0.31 -2.45 -3.31
C ALA A 7 0.72 -1.49 -4.42
N GLU A 8 1.09 -2.04 -5.56
CA GLU A 8 1.59 -1.28 -6.71
C GLU A 8 1.34 -2.08 -7.98
N ASP A 9 0.63 -1.48 -8.94
CA ASP A 9 0.28 -2.18 -10.18
C ASP A 9 1.44 -2.31 -11.16
N ASP A 10 2.42 -1.40 -11.10
CA ASP A 10 3.62 -1.48 -11.94
C ASP A 10 4.55 -2.55 -11.36
N ALA A 11 4.72 -3.65 -12.09
CA ALA A 11 5.50 -4.78 -11.62
C ALA A 11 6.96 -4.43 -11.38
N GLU A 12 7.55 -3.60 -12.24
CA GLU A 12 8.94 -3.21 -12.09
C GLU A 12 9.15 -2.36 -10.83
N LEU A 13 8.25 -1.41 -10.62
CA LEU A 13 8.31 -0.54 -9.46
C LEU A 13 8.07 -1.34 -8.17
N ARG A 14 7.09 -2.24 -8.20
CA ARG A 14 6.80 -3.11 -7.06
C ARG A 14 8.02 -3.95 -6.70
N GLN A 15 8.70 -4.52 -7.70
CA GLN A 15 9.90 -5.31 -7.48
C GLN A 15 11.04 -4.46 -6.94
N LEU A 16 11.19 -3.25 -7.44
CA LEU A 16 12.23 -2.35 -6.97
C LEU A 16 12.05 -2.02 -5.49
N PHE A 17 10.85 -1.61 -5.10
CA PHE A 17 10.56 -1.31 -3.70
C PHE A 17 10.76 -2.53 -2.82
N SER A 18 10.29 -3.69 -3.28
CA SER A 18 10.43 -4.92 -2.52
C SER A 18 11.89 -5.26 -2.29
N ARG A 19 12.70 -5.14 -3.32
CA ARG A 19 14.14 -5.44 -3.23
C ARG A 19 14.84 -4.52 -2.23
N VAL A 20 14.58 -3.22 -2.34
CA VAL A 20 15.22 -2.24 -1.44
C VAL A 20 14.85 -2.53 0.00
N LEU A 21 13.58 -2.78 0.27
CA LEU A 21 13.13 -3.06 1.63
C LEU A 21 13.69 -4.37 2.16
N MET A 22 13.73 -5.40 1.35
CA MET A 22 14.32 -6.68 1.76
C MET A 22 15.80 -6.55 2.04
N GLN A 23 16.52 -5.73 1.28
CA GLN A 23 17.93 -5.46 1.53
C GLN A 23 18.15 -4.76 2.86
N ASN A 24 17.13 -4.08 3.37
CA ASN A 24 17.20 -3.41 4.66
C ASN A 24 16.60 -4.24 5.80
N GLY A 25 16.36 -5.51 5.57
CA GLY A 25 15.98 -6.44 6.61
C GLY A 25 14.49 -6.62 6.84
N TYR A 26 13.65 -6.07 5.97
CA TYR A 26 12.20 -6.21 6.11
C TYR A 26 11.69 -7.44 5.35
N THR A 27 10.59 -8.02 5.85
CA THR A 27 9.85 -9.03 5.11
C THR A 27 8.81 -8.30 4.26
N VAL A 28 8.72 -8.62 2.98
CA VAL A 28 7.88 -7.87 2.06
C VAL A 28 7.00 -8.81 1.25
N LYS A 29 5.74 -8.42 1.08
CA LYS A 29 4.84 -9.06 0.14
C LYS A 29 4.28 -8.01 -0.81
N GLY A 30 4.23 -8.31 -2.09
CA GLY A 30 3.73 -7.40 -3.11
C GLY A 30 2.42 -7.86 -3.71
N VAL A 31 1.50 -6.92 -3.93
CA VAL A 31 0.26 -7.15 -4.64
C VAL A 31 0.06 -6.05 -5.68
N SER A 32 -0.83 -6.27 -6.63
CA SER A 32 -0.95 -5.39 -7.79
C SER A 32 -2.12 -4.42 -7.73
N ASN A 33 -3.01 -4.57 -6.75
CA ASN A 33 -4.15 -3.65 -6.61
C ASN A 33 -4.74 -3.75 -5.20
N GLY A 34 -5.70 -2.86 -4.91
CA GLY A 34 -6.30 -2.80 -3.59
C GLY A 34 -7.11 -4.02 -3.22
N ARG A 35 -7.72 -4.68 -4.20
CA ARG A 35 -8.50 -5.87 -3.95
C ARG A 35 -7.61 -7.02 -3.48
N GLU A 36 -6.49 -7.22 -4.16
CA GLU A 36 -5.52 -8.21 -3.73
C GLU A 36 -4.97 -7.89 -2.34
N ALA A 37 -4.75 -6.60 -2.08
CA ALA A 37 -4.29 -6.18 -0.77
C ALA A 37 -5.29 -6.55 0.33
N LEU A 38 -6.58 -6.32 0.10
CA LEU A 38 -7.60 -6.70 1.08
C LEU A 38 -7.65 -8.20 1.30
N GLU A 39 -7.52 -8.97 0.23
CA GLU A 39 -7.54 -10.44 0.32
C GLU A 39 -6.38 -10.95 1.18
N VAL A 40 -5.20 -10.38 0.97
CA VAL A 40 -4.02 -10.76 1.75
C VAL A 40 -4.17 -10.34 3.21
N MET A 41 -4.70 -9.15 3.46
CA MET A 41 -4.89 -8.65 4.81
C MET A 41 -5.93 -9.44 5.61
N ASP A 42 -6.80 -10.16 4.93
CA ASP A 42 -7.79 -10.98 5.61
C ASP A 42 -7.17 -12.15 6.38
N GLY A 43 -6.04 -12.65 5.92
CA GLY A 43 -5.42 -13.81 6.56
C GLY A 43 -4.03 -13.58 7.10
N GLU A 44 -3.50 -12.38 6.98
CA GLU A 44 -2.09 -12.14 7.25
C GLU A 44 -1.90 -10.76 7.88
N PHE A 45 -1.05 -10.69 8.89
CA PHE A 45 -0.76 -9.43 9.57
C PHE A 45 0.44 -8.73 8.92
N PHE A 46 0.34 -7.40 8.81
CA PHE A 46 1.45 -6.55 8.37
C PHE A 46 1.64 -5.39 9.33
N ASP A 47 2.87 -4.96 9.47
CA ASP A 47 3.22 -3.82 10.33
C ASP A 47 3.01 -2.49 9.62
N LEU A 48 3.13 -2.50 8.30
CA LEU A 48 3.01 -1.30 7.47
C LEU A 48 2.52 -1.68 6.09
N ILE A 49 1.71 -0.82 5.51
CA ILE A 49 1.31 -0.96 4.10
C ILE A 49 1.87 0.24 3.35
N ILE A 50 2.49 -0.02 2.20
CA ILE A 50 2.88 1.03 1.26
C ILE A 50 2.00 0.85 0.03
N SER A 51 1.21 1.86 -0.31
CA SER A 51 0.24 1.75 -1.38
C SER A 51 0.34 2.91 -2.36
N ASP A 52 0.29 2.59 -3.64
CA ASP A 52 0.05 3.59 -4.67
C ASP A 52 -1.43 3.99 -4.63
N ILE A 53 -1.73 5.18 -5.16
CA ILE A 53 -3.10 5.65 -5.28
C ILE A 53 -3.75 5.05 -6.53
N MET A 54 -3.08 5.15 -7.66
CA MET A 54 -3.65 4.82 -8.97
C MET A 54 -3.38 3.36 -9.29
N MET A 55 -4.36 2.53 -9.03
CA MET A 55 -4.29 1.11 -9.33
C MET A 55 -5.58 0.66 -10.00
N PRO A 56 -5.52 -0.34 -10.89
CA PRO A 56 -6.75 -0.88 -11.48
C PRO A 56 -7.55 -1.67 -10.44
N VAL A 57 -8.80 -1.94 -10.74
CA VAL A 57 -9.73 -2.75 -9.95
C VAL A 57 -10.15 -2.03 -8.67
N MET A 58 -9.20 -1.67 -7.82
CA MET A 58 -9.47 -0.92 -6.59
C MET A 58 -8.26 -0.04 -6.30
N ASP A 59 -8.47 1.28 -6.28
CA ASP A 59 -7.39 2.23 -6.03
C ASP A 59 -7.03 2.32 -4.55
N GLY A 60 -5.97 3.08 -4.25
CA GLY A 60 -5.45 3.19 -2.90
C GLY A 60 -6.41 3.81 -1.92
N TYR A 61 -7.20 4.80 -2.34
CA TYR A 61 -8.16 5.45 -1.44
C TYR A 61 -9.28 4.50 -1.06
N GLU A 62 -9.83 3.80 -2.03
CA GLU A 62 -10.88 2.82 -1.79
C GLU A 62 -10.37 1.69 -0.90
N PHE A 63 -9.17 1.22 -1.16
CA PHE A 63 -8.55 0.19 -0.35
C PHE A 63 -8.44 0.62 1.12
N ILE A 64 -7.92 1.83 1.38
CA ILE A 64 -7.78 2.33 2.75
C ILE A 64 -9.14 2.44 3.41
N ARG A 65 -10.12 3.00 2.71
CA ARG A 65 -11.47 3.16 3.27
C ARG A 65 -12.06 1.83 3.69
N LEU A 66 -11.98 0.83 2.82
CA LEU A 66 -12.52 -0.49 3.14
C LEU A 66 -11.75 -1.16 4.27
N LEU A 67 -10.43 -0.99 4.28
CA LEU A 67 -9.59 -1.53 5.35
C LEU A 67 -10.00 -0.96 6.70
N ARG A 68 -10.21 0.35 6.79
CA ARG A 68 -10.64 1.01 8.02
C ARG A 68 -12.05 0.58 8.42
N ASP A 69 -12.95 0.41 7.44
CA ASP A 69 -14.30 -0.06 7.70
C ASP A 69 -14.30 -1.46 8.31
N LEU A 70 -13.32 -2.28 7.97
CA LEU A 70 -13.17 -3.61 8.55
C LEU A 70 -12.55 -3.58 9.96
N GLY A 71 -12.25 -2.41 10.48
CA GLY A 71 -11.64 -2.27 11.80
C GLY A 71 -10.13 -2.45 11.82
N ASN A 72 -9.51 -2.54 10.66
CA ASN A 72 -8.05 -2.71 10.59
C ASN A 72 -7.39 -1.33 10.60
N SER A 73 -6.46 -1.14 11.54
CA SER A 73 -5.79 0.15 11.75
C SER A 73 -4.31 0.12 11.33
N THR A 74 -3.90 -0.87 10.54
CA THR A 74 -2.52 -0.94 10.07
C THR A 74 -2.13 0.37 9.37
N PRO A 75 -0.99 0.97 9.74
CA PRO A 75 -0.55 2.21 9.11
C PRO A 75 -0.35 2.05 7.61
N VAL A 76 -0.76 3.07 6.85
CA VAL A 76 -0.62 3.07 5.39
C VAL A 76 0.14 4.30 4.97
N LEU A 77 1.23 4.09 4.25
CA LEU A 77 2.00 5.16 3.61
C LEU A 77 1.56 5.20 2.15
N ILE A 78 0.99 6.32 1.75
CA ILE A 78 0.58 6.54 0.36
C ILE A 78 1.76 7.09 -0.42
N ILE A 79 2.06 6.43 -1.53
CA ILE A 79 3.04 6.93 -2.48
C ILE A 79 2.37 7.10 -3.83
N THR A 80 2.93 7.97 -4.65
CA THR A 80 2.47 8.08 -6.02
C THR A 80 3.67 8.28 -6.93
N ALA A 81 3.96 7.24 -7.69
CA ALA A 81 5.04 7.28 -8.65
C ALA A 81 4.68 8.15 -9.85
N LYS A 82 3.42 8.45 -10.01
CA LYS A 82 2.93 9.32 -11.08
C LYS A 82 2.85 10.76 -10.64
N GLY A 83 3.23 11.02 -9.43
CA GLY A 83 3.76 12.19 -8.86
C GLY A 83 3.15 13.53 -9.12
N GLU A 84 1.84 13.65 -9.26
CA GLU A 84 1.24 14.96 -9.24
C GLU A 84 1.22 15.47 -7.81
N PHE A 85 1.63 16.71 -7.64
CA PHE A 85 1.69 17.31 -6.32
C PHE A 85 0.32 17.28 -5.62
N ASP A 86 -0.72 17.49 -6.40
CA ASP A 86 -2.08 17.46 -5.88
C ASP A 86 -2.48 16.08 -5.39
N ASP A 87 -2.04 15.04 -6.07
CA ASP A 87 -2.30 13.67 -5.66
C ASP A 87 -1.68 13.37 -4.31
N MET A 88 -0.47 13.86 -4.08
CA MET A 88 0.19 13.71 -2.80
C MET A 88 -0.61 14.36 -1.67
N ARG A 89 -1.11 15.57 -1.93
CA ARG A 89 -1.92 16.26 -0.93
C ARG A 89 -3.22 15.52 -0.65
N GLN A 90 -3.84 14.98 -1.66
CA GLN A 90 -5.05 14.17 -1.48
C GLN A 90 -4.76 12.91 -0.67
N GLY A 91 -3.60 12.31 -0.86
CA GLY A 91 -3.19 11.15 -0.09
C GLY A 91 -3.16 11.44 1.41
N PHE A 92 -2.62 12.59 1.79
CA PHE A 92 -2.59 12.97 3.19
C PHE A 92 -3.97 13.30 3.75
N ILE A 93 -4.84 13.87 2.93
CA ILE A 93 -6.17 14.26 3.36
C ILE A 93 -7.10 13.05 3.46
N SER A 94 -6.91 12.06 2.62
CA SER A 94 -7.86 10.95 2.44
C SER A 94 -7.65 9.79 3.40
N GLY A 95 -7.04 10.02 4.53
CA GLY A 95 -7.02 9.02 5.59
C GLY A 95 -5.83 8.10 5.63
N SER A 96 -4.73 8.44 4.96
CA SER A 96 -3.47 7.77 5.24
C SER A 96 -3.03 8.15 6.64
N ASP A 97 -2.17 7.35 7.24
CA ASP A 97 -1.75 7.58 8.62
C ASP A 97 -0.53 8.48 8.74
N ASP A 98 -0.14 9.08 7.67
CA ASP A 98 1.03 9.98 7.68
C ASP A 98 0.68 11.41 7.86
#